data_40edd926ff389722c6a2fbd62ac1bde6
#
_entry.id   40edd926ff389722c6a2fbd62ac1bde6
#
_cell.length_a   1.000
_cell.length_b   1.000
_cell.length_c   1.000
_cell.angle_alpha   90.00
_cell.angle_beta   90.00
_cell.angle_gamma   90.00
#
_symmetry.space_group_name_H-M   'P 1'
#
loop_
_entity.id
_entity.type
_entity.pdbx_description
1 polymer ?
#
loop_
_entity_poly.entity_id
_entity_poly.type
_entity_poly.pdbx_seq_one_letter_code
_entity_poly.pdbx_strand_id
1 'polypeptide(L)'
;DFCSITATRVFLQTVRGLCSKGAKNGLDEGNAGESGGGGGGSYRSRGQRVPEGAARPGLSGERGAGAGVGAFGGQEVAVRGLRAGAGGLTVQEMCPESFEGVDIALFSCGAGVSKELREAVTAAGAVMIDNSSAFRMDEDVPLVVPEVNPGDVAWHNGVIANPNCSTIQMVVALKPLYDLSRIKRVVVSTYQAASGGGAPAMAELYDQTKEFLDGKSDDELTVSAFQHRIAFNCIPHIDKFLEDDSTKEEWKMVVETKKIMGDQDIRVAATCVRVPVYYGHSESINVE
;
A
#
# COMPACT_ATOMS: atom_id res chain seq x y z
N ASP A 1 12.55 -4.78 -32.89
CA ASP A 1 12.86 -3.33 -32.93
C ASP A 1 12.55 -2.75 -31.56
N PHE A 2 13.61 -2.60 -30.76
CA PHE A 2 13.51 -1.90 -29.48
C PHE A 2 13.34 -0.40 -29.78
N CYS A 3 12.13 0.13 -29.53
CA CYS A 3 11.88 1.54 -29.54
C CYS A 3 12.72 2.20 -28.44
N SER A 4 13.58 3.10 -28.82
CA SER A 4 14.45 3.86 -27.93
C SER A 4 13.58 4.69 -26.99
N ILE A 5 13.58 4.38 -25.71
CA ILE A 5 12.94 5.18 -24.67
C ILE A 5 13.83 6.42 -24.45
N THR A 6 13.47 7.50 -25.08
CA THR A 6 14.06 8.82 -24.85
C THR A 6 13.54 9.31 -23.50
N ALA A 7 14.44 9.47 -22.55
CA ALA A 7 14.33 10.13 -21.23
C ALA A 7 12.90 10.41 -20.71
N THR A 8 12.23 9.39 -20.19
CA THR A 8 10.97 9.54 -19.44
C THR A 8 11.24 10.24 -18.11
N ARG A 9 10.64 11.41 -17.89
CA ARG A 9 10.68 12.08 -16.58
C ARG A 9 9.56 11.52 -15.71
N VAL A 10 9.94 10.80 -14.66
CA VAL A 10 9.01 10.25 -13.67
C VAL A 10 8.97 11.18 -12.47
N PHE A 11 7.80 11.71 -12.16
CA PHE A 11 7.55 12.47 -10.93
C PHE A 11 7.05 11.49 -9.86
N LEU A 12 7.90 11.24 -8.86
CA LEU A 12 7.58 10.38 -7.72
C LEU A 12 7.18 11.27 -6.56
N GLN A 13 5.87 11.31 -6.25
CA GLN A 13 5.40 11.95 -5.03
C GLN A 13 4.81 10.93 -4.07
N THR A 14 5.58 10.58 -3.07
CA THR A 14 5.10 9.84 -1.90
C THR A 14 4.84 10.84 -0.80
N VAL A 15 3.60 11.31 -0.70
CA VAL A 15 3.15 12.07 0.46
C VAL A 15 2.65 11.07 1.49
N ARG A 16 3.55 10.54 2.30
CA ARG A 16 3.41 10.19 3.71
C ARG A 16 4.68 9.51 4.23
N GLY A 17 5.31 10.18 5.17
CA GLY A 17 6.01 9.62 6.32
C GLY A 17 6.76 8.30 6.15
N LEU A 18 7.68 8.20 5.18
CA LEU A 18 8.81 7.30 5.29
C LEU A 18 9.98 8.11 5.83
N CYS A 19 9.85 8.55 7.08
CA CYS A 19 11.00 8.89 7.88
C CYS A 19 11.55 7.58 8.46
N SER A 20 12.14 6.73 7.64
CA SER A 20 13.05 5.70 8.11
C SER A 20 14.43 6.29 8.19
N LYS A 21 14.76 6.89 9.32
CA LYS A 21 16.17 7.11 9.66
C LYS A 21 16.85 5.75 9.71
N GLY A 22 17.90 5.64 8.89
CA GLY A 22 18.75 4.52 8.62
C GLY A 22 19.00 3.52 9.74
N ALA A 23 18.60 2.30 9.50
CA ALA A 23 19.30 1.14 10.04
C ALA A 23 20.48 0.87 9.11
N LYS A 24 21.69 1.22 9.56
CA LYS A 24 22.93 0.73 8.95
C LYS A 24 23.01 -0.77 9.24
N ASN A 25 22.68 -1.59 8.26
CA ASN A 25 23.06 -2.98 8.28
C ASN A 25 24.41 -3.12 7.58
N GLY A 26 25.46 -3.24 8.39
CA GLY A 26 26.71 -3.80 7.96
C GLY A 26 26.48 -5.29 7.67
N LEU A 27 26.58 -5.68 6.43
CA LEU A 27 26.78 -7.07 6.03
C LEU A 27 28.27 -7.24 5.81
N ASP A 28 28.95 -7.86 6.79
CA ASP A 28 30.27 -8.44 6.60
C ASP A 28 30.13 -9.67 5.69
N GLU A 29 30.86 -9.63 4.59
CA GLU A 29 31.16 -10.79 3.77
C GLU A 29 32.21 -11.65 4.49
N GLY A 30 31.83 -12.88 4.81
CA GLY A 30 32.71 -13.86 5.46
C GLY A 30 32.46 -15.27 4.96
N ASN A 31 33.18 -15.62 3.93
CA ASN A 31 33.86 -16.88 3.63
C ASN A 31 33.11 -18.23 3.65
N ALA A 32 33.26 -18.92 2.54
CA ALA A 32 32.84 -20.30 2.25
C ALA A 32 33.60 -21.32 3.10
N GLY A 33 32.92 -22.39 3.46
CA GLY A 33 33.50 -23.61 4.03
C GLY A 33 32.52 -24.75 3.92
N GLU A 34 32.80 -25.70 3.04
CA GLU A 34 32.09 -26.97 2.80
C GLU A 34 32.08 -27.88 4.04
N SER A 35 31.01 -28.59 4.28
CA SER A 35 30.93 -30.05 4.31
C SER A 35 29.66 -30.59 4.96
N GLY A 36 28.95 -31.38 4.27
CA GLY A 36 28.46 -32.74 4.52
C GLY A 36 27.46 -33.04 5.64
N GLY A 37 26.29 -33.61 5.27
CA GLY A 37 25.67 -34.66 6.06
C GLY A 37 24.30 -34.42 6.67
N GLY A 38 23.27 -34.90 6.02
CA GLY A 38 22.20 -35.73 6.58
C GLY A 38 21.21 -35.20 7.61
N GLY A 39 19.92 -35.14 7.23
CA GLY A 39 18.85 -35.68 8.10
C GLY A 39 18.02 -34.69 8.90
N GLY A 40 16.73 -34.68 8.61
CA GLY A 40 15.73 -34.33 9.63
C GLY A 40 15.22 -32.91 9.61
N GLY A 41 14.17 -32.65 8.81
CA GLY A 41 13.48 -31.36 8.78
C GLY A 41 12.68 -31.10 10.04
N SER A 42 13.08 -30.15 10.83
CA SER A 42 12.19 -29.42 11.73
C SER A 42 12.21 -27.97 11.30
N TYR A 43 11.07 -27.48 10.84
CA TYR A 43 10.83 -26.07 10.58
C TYR A 43 10.97 -25.30 11.91
N ARG A 44 12.12 -24.74 12.16
CA ARG A 44 12.28 -23.65 13.14
C ARG A 44 12.21 -22.33 12.39
N SER A 45 11.09 -21.65 12.55
CA SER A 45 10.98 -20.23 12.20
C SER A 45 12.07 -19.46 12.95
N ARG A 46 13.02 -18.88 12.23
CA ARG A 46 13.96 -17.90 12.80
C ARG A 46 13.13 -16.64 13.12
N GLY A 47 12.81 -16.46 14.40
CA GLY A 47 12.32 -15.19 14.88
C GLY A 47 13.34 -14.10 14.56
N GLN A 48 12.95 -13.16 13.72
CA GLN A 48 13.69 -11.92 13.58
C GLN A 48 13.60 -11.18 14.91
N ARG A 49 14.73 -11.04 15.59
CA ARG A 49 14.82 -10.17 16.77
C ARG A 49 14.57 -8.73 16.32
N VAL A 50 13.61 -8.09 16.94
CA VAL A 50 13.44 -6.63 16.87
C VAL A 50 14.73 -6.01 17.45
N PRO A 51 15.43 -5.12 16.75
CA PRO A 51 16.65 -4.51 17.27
C PRO A 51 16.32 -3.66 18.51
N GLU A 52 16.96 -3.93 19.62
CA GLU A 52 17.03 -3.00 20.75
C GLU A 52 17.67 -1.71 20.25
N GLY A 53 16.91 -0.62 20.24
CA GLY A 53 17.44 0.69 19.83
C GLY A 53 16.67 1.38 18.70
N ALA A 54 15.48 0.95 18.32
CA ALA A 54 14.63 1.74 17.44
C ALA A 54 14.23 3.04 18.16
N ALA A 55 15.02 4.09 17.92
CA ALA A 55 14.73 5.43 18.41
C ALA A 55 13.36 5.86 17.88
N ARG A 56 12.51 6.32 18.79
CA ARG A 56 11.21 6.93 18.49
C ARG A 56 11.39 7.96 17.37
N PRO A 57 10.52 7.97 16.34
CA PRO A 57 10.34 9.17 15.53
C PRO A 57 9.87 10.28 16.48
N GLY A 58 10.64 11.35 16.60
CA GLY A 58 10.29 12.48 17.44
C GLY A 58 8.99 13.10 16.97
N LEU A 59 7.88 12.79 17.62
CA LEU A 59 6.64 13.49 17.56
C LEU A 59 6.68 14.64 18.57
N SER A 60 7.42 15.68 18.24
CA SER A 60 7.22 17.00 18.84
C SER A 60 6.57 17.88 17.78
N GLY A 61 5.27 18.05 17.86
CA GLY A 61 4.52 18.92 16.95
C GLY A 61 3.05 18.93 17.31
N GLU A 62 2.62 20.07 17.78
CA GLU A 62 1.29 20.41 18.24
C GLU A 62 0.16 19.89 17.35
N ARG A 63 -0.95 19.50 18.01
CA ARG A 63 -2.22 19.13 17.38
C ARG A 63 -2.79 20.33 16.63
N GLY A 64 -2.56 20.38 15.33
CA GLY A 64 -3.23 21.24 14.40
C GLY A 64 -3.92 20.39 13.34
N ALA A 65 -5.24 20.47 13.25
CA ALA A 65 -5.98 19.94 12.13
C ALA A 65 -5.51 20.64 10.86
N GLY A 66 -5.09 19.86 9.83
CA GLY A 66 -4.68 20.39 8.55
C GLY A 66 -3.15 20.52 8.42
N ALA A 67 -2.42 19.41 8.46
CA ALA A 67 -1.06 19.40 7.92
C ALA A 67 -1.16 19.48 6.38
N GLY A 68 -1.16 20.71 5.88
CA GLY A 68 -1.00 20.99 4.46
C GLY A 68 0.32 20.45 3.94
N VAL A 69 0.37 20.23 2.66
CA VAL A 69 1.47 19.69 1.85
C VAL A 69 2.82 20.44 2.03
N GLY A 70 2.82 21.61 2.66
CA GLY A 70 4.00 22.47 2.87
C GLY A 70 5.01 22.03 3.95
N ALA A 71 4.75 20.97 4.73
CA ALA A 71 5.59 20.65 5.90
C ALA A 71 6.98 20.06 5.58
N PHE A 72 7.29 19.71 4.33
CA PHE A 72 8.52 19.02 3.92
C PHE A 72 9.28 19.67 2.77
N GLY A 73 8.89 20.86 2.33
CA GLY A 73 9.58 21.59 1.25
C GLY A 73 11.07 21.80 1.54
N GLY A 74 11.92 21.55 0.56
CA GLY A 74 13.36 21.75 0.63
C GLY A 74 14.17 20.62 1.27
N GLN A 75 13.54 19.50 1.72
CA GLN A 75 14.28 18.36 2.24
C GLN A 75 14.86 17.50 1.12
N GLU A 76 16.15 17.16 1.20
CA GLU A 76 16.73 16.15 0.31
C GLU A 76 16.39 14.74 0.80
N VAL A 77 15.84 13.94 -0.07
CA VAL A 77 15.53 12.52 0.19
C VAL A 77 16.43 11.64 -0.66
N ALA A 78 17.21 10.80 0.00
CA ALA A 78 18.01 9.78 -0.70
C ALA A 78 17.08 8.67 -1.20
N VAL A 79 17.03 8.47 -2.50
CA VAL A 79 16.26 7.38 -3.12
C VAL A 79 17.17 6.18 -3.35
N ARG A 80 16.83 5.05 -2.72
CA ARG A 80 17.56 3.80 -2.89
C ARG A 80 17.33 3.26 -4.31
N GLY A 81 18.38 3.06 -5.07
CA GLY A 81 18.30 2.50 -6.43
C GLY A 81 18.56 3.48 -7.56
N LEU A 82 18.75 4.76 -7.28
CA LEU A 82 19.33 5.68 -8.27
C LEU A 82 20.80 5.30 -8.52
N ARG A 83 21.22 5.34 -9.80
CA ARG A 83 22.63 5.08 -10.16
C ARG A 83 23.55 6.01 -9.37
N ALA A 84 24.73 5.49 -9.00
CA ALA A 84 25.75 6.29 -8.35
C ALA A 84 26.04 7.58 -9.18
N GLY A 85 25.82 8.74 -8.55
CA GLY A 85 25.94 10.06 -9.22
C GLY A 85 24.62 10.81 -9.41
N ALA A 86 23.46 10.18 -9.22
CA ALA A 86 22.21 10.90 -9.10
C ALA A 86 22.14 11.48 -7.67
N GLY A 87 22.16 12.81 -7.56
CA GLY A 87 21.97 13.53 -6.28
C GLY A 87 20.64 13.13 -5.63
N GLY A 88 20.50 13.41 -4.34
CA GLY A 88 19.22 13.24 -3.64
C GLY A 88 18.09 13.99 -4.36
N LEU A 89 16.85 13.50 -4.19
CA LEU A 89 15.68 14.23 -4.65
C LEU A 89 15.32 15.30 -3.63
N THR A 90 15.10 16.52 -4.09
CA THR A 90 14.58 17.60 -3.24
C THR A 90 13.05 17.51 -3.21
N VAL A 91 12.48 17.44 -2.02
CA VAL A 91 11.02 17.49 -1.85
C VAL A 91 10.54 18.91 -2.11
N GLN A 92 9.59 19.05 -3.00
CA GLN A 92 8.96 20.32 -3.34
C GLN A 92 7.50 20.33 -2.93
N GLU A 93 6.96 21.52 -2.70
CA GLU A 93 5.52 21.68 -2.57
C GLU A 93 4.84 21.37 -3.89
N MET A 94 3.73 20.64 -3.83
CA MET A 94 3.00 20.23 -5.00
C MET A 94 2.04 21.32 -5.42
N CYS A 95 2.28 21.88 -6.62
CA CYS A 95 1.43 22.85 -7.26
C CYS A 95 1.22 22.44 -8.74
N PRO A 96 0.26 23.05 -9.45
CA PRO A 96 0.02 22.72 -10.87
C PRO A 96 1.27 22.79 -11.74
N GLU A 97 2.13 23.75 -11.52
CA GLU A 97 3.37 23.99 -12.27
C GLU A 97 4.41 22.86 -12.04
N SER A 98 4.28 22.10 -10.95
CA SER A 98 5.18 20.98 -10.66
C SER A 98 5.10 19.86 -11.69
N PHE A 99 4.07 19.83 -12.52
CA PHE A 99 3.86 18.79 -13.54
C PHE A 99 4.36 19.17 -14.93
N GLU A 100 4.88 20.37 -15.13
CA GLU A 100 5.46 20.77 -16.41
C GLU A 100 6.63 19.88 -16.82
N GLY A 101 6.53 19.26 -18.01
CA GLY A 101 7.54 18.35 -18.55
C GLY A 101 7.64 17.01 -17.81
N VAL A 102 6.63 16.64 -17.06
CA VAL A 102 6.48 15.31 -16.44
C VAL A 102 5.72 14.40 -17.41
N ASP A 103 6.22 13.20 -17.66
CA ASP A 103 5.53 12.19 -18.48
C ASP A 103 4.59 11.32 -17.63
N ILE A 104 5.04 10.92 -16.42
CA ILE A 104 4.29 10.05 -15.51
C ILE A 104 4.36 10.61 -14.09
N ALA A 105 3.19 10.78 -13.47
CA ALA A 105 3.03 11.23 -12.09
C ALA A 105 2.43 10.12 -11.23
N LEU A 106 3.19 9.63 -10.24
CA LEU A 106 2.73 8.59 -9.30
C LEU A 106 2.10 9.25 -8.07
N PHE A 107 0.82 9.00 -7.84
CA PHE A 107 0.04 9.58 -6.76
C PHE A 107 -0.23 8.56 -5.64
N SER A 108 0.09 8.95 -4.41
CA SER A 108 -0.25 8.20 -3.18
C SER A 108 -0.53 9.16 -2.01
N CYS A 109 -1.18 10.29 -2.30
CA CYS A 109 -1.42 11.40 -1.38
C CYS A 109 -2.85 11.45 -0.82
N GLY A 110 -3.66 10.44 -1.12
CA GLY A 110 -5.06 10.36 -0.71
C GLY A 110 -6.03 10.94 -1.72
N ALA A 111 -7.29 10.48 -1.65
CA ALA A 111 -8.30 10.73 -2.68
C ALA A 111 -8.65 12.23 -2.87
N GLY A 112 -8.58 13.04 -1.81
CA GLY A 112 -8.85 14.47 -1.90
C GLY A 112 -7.87 15.19 -2.80
N VAL A 113 -6.58 15.03 -2.53
CA VAL A 113 -5.49 15.64 -3.29
C VAL A 113 -5.44 15.11 -4.73
N SER A 114 -5.68 13.79 -4.90
CA SER A 114 -5.73 13.19 -6.24
C SER A 114 -6.82 13.83 -7.11
N LYS A 115 -8.00 14.06 -6.54
CA LYS A 115 -9.11 14.74 -7.25
C LYS A 115 -8.81 16.20 -7.59
N GLU A 116 -8.20 16.91 -6.64
CA GLU A 116 -7.85 18.33 -6.80
C GLU A 116 -6.84 18.53 -7.93
N LEU A 117 -5.88 17.63 -8.08
CA LEU A 117 -4.78 17.79 -9.04
C LEU A 117 -4.96 17.04 -10.36
N ARG A 118 -6.04 16.26 -10.55
CA ARG A 118 -6.30 15.51 -11.78
C ARG A 118 -6.16 16.39 -13.02
N GLU A 119 -6.85 17.53 -13.03
CA GLU A 119 -6.86 18.44 -14.19
C GLU A 119 -5.49 19.05 -14.45
N ALA A 120 -4.76 19.45 -13.41
CA ALA A 120 -3.43 20.04 -13.57
C ALA A 120 -2.43 19.03 -14.17
N VAL A 121 -2.46 17.77 -13.67
CA VAL A 121 -1.60 16.70 -14.17
C VAL A 121 -1.88 16.39 -15.63
N THR A 122 -3.16 16.19 -15.98
CA THR A 122 -3.56 15.81 -17.33
C THR A 122 -3.39 16.97 -18.33
N ALA A 123 -3.63 18.21 -17.92
CA ALA A 123 -3.39 19.40 -18.74
C ALA A 123 -1.90 19.62 -19.03
N ALA A 124 -1.01 19.25 -18.13
CA ALA A 124 0.43 19.26 -18.36
C ALA A 124 0.90 18.15 -19.33
N GLY A 125 0.01 17.25 -19.75
CA GLY A 125 0.31 16.11 -20.63
C GLY A 125 0.86 14.89 -19.92
N ALA A 126 0.91 14.90 -18.58
CA ALA A 126 1.37 13.78 -17.79
C ALA A 126 0.27 12.71 -17.63
N VAL A 127 0.69 11.45 -17.52
CA VAL A 127 -0.20 10.35 -17.10
C VAL A 127 -0.16 10.22 -15.59
N MET A 128 -1.31 10.40 -14.95
CA MET A 128 -1.49 10.20 -13.52
C MET A 128 -1.72 8.72 -13.20
N ILE A 129 -0.84 8.11 -12.42
CA ILE A 129 -1.04 6.76 -11.86
C ILE A 129 -1.41 6.93 -10.38
N ASP A 130 -2.69 6.71 -10.05
CA ASP A 130 -3.23 7.02 -8.73
C ASP A 130 -3.45 5.79 -7.88
N ASN A 131 -2.78 5.73 -6.72
CA ASN A 131 -2.94 4.67 -5.72
C ASN A 131 -4.11 4.92 -4.76
N SER A 132 -4.74 6.09 -4.81
CA SER A 132 -5.89 6.39 -3.96
C SER A 132 -7.17 5.69 -4.45
N SER A 133 -8.24 5.83 -3.70
CA SER A 133 -9.56 5.33 -4.14
C SER A 133 -10.36 6.35 -4.97
N ALA A 134 -9.73 7.45 -5.40
CA ALA A 134 -10.43 8.59 -6.00
C ALA A 134 -11.16 8.23 -7.29
N PHE A 135 -10.52 7.45 -8.16
CA PHE A 135 -10.95 7.25 -9.54
C PHE A 135 -11.20 5.78 -9.92
N ARG A 136 -11.05 4.86 -8.96
CA ARG A 136 -11.11 3.41 -9.24
C ARG A 136 -12.38 2.97 -9.93
N MET A 137 -13.51 3.61 -9.61
CA MET A 137 -14.81 3.24 -10.14
C MET A 137 -15.31 4.21 -11.22
N ASP A 138 -14.53 5.22 -11.61
CA ASP A 138 -14.87 6.09 -12.72
C ASP A 138 -14.83 5.32 -14.05
N GLU A 139 -15.83 5.51 -14.90
CA GLU A 139 -15.96 4.77 -16.15
C GLU A 139 -14.87 5.12 -17.18
N ASP A 140 -14.37 6.34 -17.13
CA ASP A 140 -13.31 6.87 -17.99
C ASP A 140 -11.89 6.61 -17.48
N VAL A 141 -11.75 5.88 -16.36
CA VAL A 141 -10.46 5.55 -15.75
C VAL A 141 -10.26 4.05 -15.66
N PRO A 142 -9.23 3.49 -16.30
CA PRO A 142 -8.91 2.08 -16.14
C PRO A 142 -8.41 1.77 -14.74
N LEU A 143 -8.86 0.65 -14.19
CA LEU A 143 -8.41 0.07 -12.93
C LEU A 143 -7.51 -1.11 -13.25
N VAL A 144 -6.18 -0.93 -13.09
CA VAL A 144 -5.21 -1.84 -13.71
C VAL A 144 -4.41 -2.64 -12.70
N VAL A 145 -4.36 -3.95 -12.94
CA VAL A 145 -3.36 -4.87 -12.38
C VAL A 145 -2.60 -5.45 -13.56
N PRO A 146 -1.32 -5.12 -13.75
CA PRO A 146 -0.58 -5.49 -14.97
C PRO A 146 -0.56 -6.99 -15.26
N GLU A 147 -0.61 -7.85 -14.25
CA GLU A 147 -0.65 -9.30 -14.37
C GLU A 147 -2.03 -9.84 -14.78
N VAL A 148 -3.08 -9.01 -14.73
CA VAL A 148 -4.47 -9.43 -14.96
C VAL A 148 -5.06 -8.81 -16.21
N ASN A 149 -5.02 -7.49 -16.30
CA ASN A 149 -5.65 -6.71 -17.37
C ASN A 149 -4.74 -5.62 -17.96
N PRO A 150 -3.48 -5.95 -18.39
CA PRO A 150 -2.53 -4.94 -18.89
C PRO A 150 -3.04 -4.17 -20.10
N GLY A 151 -3.92 -4.78 -20.91
CA GLY A 151 -4.51 -4.14 -22.09
C GLY A 151 -5.36 -2.91 -21.76
N ASP A 152 -5.90 -2.82 -20.55
CA ASP A 152 -6.75 -1.71 -20.14
C ASP A 152 -5.98 -0.39 -20.01
N VAL A 153 -4.66 -0.43 -19.91
CA VAL A 153 -3.82 0.78 -19.98
C VAL A 153 -4.06 1.57 -21.26
N ALA A 154 -4.39 0.89 -22.37
CA ALA A 154 -4.49 1.53 -23.68
C ALA A 154 -5.66 2.55 -23.81
N TRP A 155 -6.66 2.49 -22.95
CA TRP A 155 -7.81 3.40 -23.03
C TRP A 155 -7.86 4.47 -21.93
N HIS A 156 -6.73 4.68 -21.22
CA HIS A 156 -6.67 5.74 -20.21
C HIS A 156 -6.87 7.13 -20.83
N ASN A 157 -7.58 8.00 -20.12
CA ASN A 157 -7.75 9.43 -20.47
C ASN A 157 -6.88 10.30 -19.55
N GLY A 158 -5.57 9.99 -19.51
CA GLY A 158 -4.60 10.69 -18.66
C GLY A 158 -4.54 10.20 -17.21
N VAL A 159 -5.45 9.31 -16.77
CA VAL A 159 -5.46 8.75 -15.42
C VAL A 159 -5.55 7.23 -15.48
N ILE A 160 -4.74 6.55 -14.66
CA ILE A 160 -4.77 5.11 -14.43
C ILE A 160 -4.92 4.90 -12.92
N ALA A 161 -5.92 4.14 -12.49
CA ALA A 161 -6.12 3.84 -11.09
C ALA A 161 -5.44 2.53 -10.71
N ASN A 162 -4.75 2.53 -9.55
CA ASN A 162 -4.23 1.34 -8.90
C ASN A 162 -5.25 0.82 -7.89
N PRO A 163 -5.58 -0.48 -7.91
CA PRO A 163 -6.64 -1.04 -7.08
C PRO A 163 -6.32 -1.07 -5.57
N ASN A 164 -7.29 -1.53 -4.80
CA ASN A 164 -7.14 -1.84 -3.38
C ASN A 164 -6.09 -2.94 -3.17
N CYS A 165 -5.32 -2.84 -2.09
CA CYS A 165 -4.19 -3.75 -1.80
C CYS A 165 -4.62 -5.22 -1.69
N SER A 166 -5.76 -5.50 -1.03
CA SER A 166 -6.28 -6.87 -0.93
C SER A 166 -6.85 -7.34 -2.28
N THR A 167 -7.53 -6.47 -3.01
CA THR A 167 -8.03 -6.81 -4.36
C THR A 167 -6.89 -7.21 -5.31
N ILE A 168 -5.77 -6.46 -5.32
CA ILE A 168 -4.65 -6.75 -6.22
C ILE A 168 -4.13 -8.16 -6.01
N GLN A 169 -3.75 -8.52 -4.78
CA GLN A 169 -3.17 -9.84 -4.50
C GLN A 169 -4.16 -10.99 -4.79
N MET A 170 -5.46 -10.77 -4.53
CA MET A 170 -6.50 -11.74 -4.83
C MET A 170 -6.64 -11.99 -6.34
N VAL A 171 -6.81 -10.93 -7.14
CA VAL A 171 -7.03 -11.10 -8.59
C VAL A 171 -5.82 -11.66 -9.32
N VAL A 172 -4.60 -11.35 -8.86
CA VAL A 172 -3.38 -11.96 -9.39
C VAL A 172 -3.38 -13.47 -9.18
N ALA A 173 -3.81 -13.93 -8.01
CA ALA A 173 -3.92 -15.37 -7.72
C ALA A 173 -5.09 -16.04 -8.49
N LEU A 174 -6.19 -15.31 -8.70
CA LEU A 174 -7.37 -15.83 -9.39
C LEU A 174 -7.22 -15.89 -10.91
N LYS A 175 -6.47 -14.97 -11.52
CA LYS A 175 -6.36 -14.84 -12.98
C LYS A 175 -5.96 -16.14 -13.67
N PRO A 176 -4.90 -16.86 -13.28
CA PRO A 176 -4.54 -18.11 -13.91
C PRO A 176 -5.62 -19.19 -13.81
N LEU A 177 -6.37 -19.22 -12.71
CA LEU A 177 -7.49 -20.15 -12.52
C LEU A 177 -8.67 -19.78 -13.39
N TYR A 178 -8.97 -18.49 -13.47
CA TYR A 178 -10.05 -17.96 -14.30
C TYR A 178 -9.82 -18.22 -15.80
N ASP A 179 -8.57 -18.14 -16.26
CA ASP A 179 -8.21 -18.42 -17.66
C ASP A 179 -8.35 -19.91 -18.02
N LEU A 180 -8.20 -20.80 -17.04
CA LEU A 180 -8.44 -22.23 -17.21
C LEU A 180 -9.94 -22.58 -17.20
N SER A 181 -10.69 -21.93 -16.31
CA SER A 181 -12.14 -22.15 -16.15
C SER A 181 -12.77 -20.96 -15.45
N ARG A 182 -13.86 -20.44 -16.00
CA ARG A 182 -14.57 -19.29 -15.43
C ARG A 182 -14.92 -19.52 -13.96
N ILE A 183 -14.49 -18.60 -13.10
CA ILE A 183 -14.84 -18.58 -11.69
C ILE A 183 -16.24 -17.99 -11.53
N LYS A 184 -17.12 -18.73 -10.87
CA LYS A 184 -18.50 -18.31 -10.60
C LYS A 184 -18.65 -17.59 -9.28
N ARG A 185 -17.85 -17.99 -8.29
CA ARG A 185 -17.94 -17.47 -6.94
C ARG A 185 -16.57 -17.47 -6.25
N VAL A 186 -16.32 -16.40 -5.53
CA VAL A 186 -15.17 -16.23 -4.64
C VAL A 186 -15.67 -15.95 -3.22
N VAL A 187 -15.16 -16.67 -2.26
CA VAL A 187 -15.31 -16.35 -0.82
C VAL A 187 -13.90 -16.11 -0.29
N VAL A 188 -13.66 -14.91 0.24
CA VAL A 188 -12.35 -14.50 0.73
C VAL A 188 -12.42 -13.96 2.14
N SER A 189 -11.47 -14.40 2.97
CA SER A 189 -11.20 -13.78 4.27
C SER A 189 -9.79 -13.21 4.25
N THR A 190 -9.65 -11.92 4.59
CA THR A 190 -8.36 -11.26 4.62
C THR A 190 -7.81 -11.19 6.04
N TYR A 191 -6.48 -11.20 6.13
CA TYR A 191 -5.71 -10.93 7.36
C TYR A 191 -4.79 -9.76 7.05
N GLN A 192 -5.31 -8.52 7.28
CA GLN A 192 -4.65 -7.31 6.82
C GLN A 192 -3.72 -6.71 7.88
N ALA A 193 -2.48 -6.51 7.49
CA ALA A 193 -1.44 -5.94 8.35
C ALA A 193 -1.69 -4.45 8.68
N ALA A 194 -1.15 -3.99 9.79
CA ALA A 194 -1.24 -2.60 10.25
C ALA A 194 -0.68 -1.58 9.24
N SER A 195 0.32 -1.97 8.43
CA SER A 195 0.92 -1.10 7.40
C SER A 195 -0.10 -0.55 6.38
N GLY A 196 -1.21 -1.26 6.14
CA GLY A 196 -2.31 -0.77 5.30
C GLY A 196 -2.98 0.51 5.84
N GLY A 197 -2.93 0.74 7.15
CA GLY A 197 -3.36 1.99 7.79
C GLY A 197 -2.26 3.06 7.86
N GLY A 198 -1.08 2.79 7.30
CA GLY A 198 0.04 3.73 7.26
C GLY A 198 0.87 3.78 8.55
N ALA A 199 1.79 4.75 8.62
CA ALA A 199 2.71 4.89 9.73
C ALA A 199 2.01 5.08 11.11
N PRO A 200 0.91 5.84 11.23
CA PRO A 200 0.19 5.96 12.51
C PRO A 200 -0.34 4.62 13.02
N ALA A 201 -0.89 3.78 12.14
CA ALA A 201 -1.42 2.47 12.51
C ALA A 201 -0.31 1.50 12.96
N MET A 202 0.85 1.55 12.32
CA MET A 202 2.02 0.77 12.76
C MET A 202 2.56 1.24 14.11
N ALA A 203 2.60 2.56 14.34
CA ALA A 203 3.02 3.13 15.62
C ALA A 203 2.05 2.72 16.73
N GLU A 204 0.75 2.80 16.48
CA GLU A 204 -0.26 2.39 17.45
C GLU A 204 -0.15 0.91 17.82
N LEU A 205 0.05 0.02 16.85
CA LEU A 205 0.29 -1.41 17.15
C LEU A 205 1.51 -1.60 18.06
N TYR A 206 2.60 -0.87 17.79
CA TYR A 206 3.81 -0.93 18.61
C TYR A 206 3.55 -0.42 20.03
N ASP A 207 2.96 0.78 20.14
CA ASP A 207 2.74 1.43 21.43
C ASP A 207 1.75 0.65 22.29
N GLN A 208 0.63 0.16 21.73
CA GLN A 208 -0.32 -0.70 22.43
C GLN A 208 0.29 -2.02 22.90
N THR A 209 1.16 -2.64 22.05
CA THR A 209 1.85 -3.87 22.44
C THR A 209 2.75 -3.62 23.65
N LYS A 210 3.48 -2.50 23.65
CA LYS A 210 4.34 -2.11 24.77
C LYS A 210 3.54 -1.78 26.02
N GLU A 211 2.48 -0.97 25.88
CA GLU A 211 1.59 -0.61 26.98
C GLU A 211 0.96 -1.84 27.64
N PHE A 212 0.54 -2.82 26.83
CA PHE A 212 -0.01 -4.09 27.35
C PHE A 212 1.04 -4.90 28.11
N LEU A 213 2.27 -4.99 27.59
CA LEU A 213 3.37 -5.70 28.28
C LEU A 213 3.83 -4.99 29.54
N ASP A 214 3.68 -3.65 29.60
CA ASP A 214 3.95 -2.86 30.81
C ASP A 214 2.82 -2.96 31.86
N GLY A 215 1.78 -3.77 31.59
CA GLY A 215 0.71 -4.13 32.54
C GLY A 215 -0.52 -3.23 32.52
N LYS A 216 -0.68 -2.38 31.49
CA LYS A 216 -1.92 -1.62 31.31
C LYS A 216 -3.09 -2.56 30.99
N SER A 217 -4.26 -2.25 31.53
CA SER A 217 -5.51 -2.90 31.18
C SER A 217 -5.99 -2.48 29.78
N ASP A 218 -6.89 -3.24 29.20
CA ASP A 218 -7.44 -2.99 27.87
C ASP A 218 -8.04 -1.58 27.70
N ASP A 219 -8.69 -1.07 28.75
CA ASP A 219 -9.32 0.26 28.76
C ASP A 219 -8.32 1.42 28.85
N GLU A 220 -7.07 1.12 29.26
CA GLU A 220 -6.01 2.12 29.39
C GLU A 220 -5.14 2.22 28.12
N LEU A 221 -5.33 1.30 27.15
CA LEU A 221 -4.57 1.34 25.91
C LEU A 221 -5.02 2.47 25.02
N THR A 222 -4.06 3.13 24.40
CA THR A 222 -4.34 4.23 23.46
C THR A 222 -4.88 3.69 22.14
N VAL A 223 -6.11 4.07 21.76
CA VAL A 223 -6.75 3.76 20.48
C VAL A 223 -6.93 5.06 19.71
N SER A 224 -6.33 5.19 18.53
CA SER A 224 -6.35 6.43 17.74
C SER A 224 -6.42 6.22 16.23
N ALA A 225 -5.65 5.31 15.65
CA ALA A 225 -5.62 5.03 14.22
C ALA A 225 -6.61 3.93 13.81
N PHE A 226 -6.93 3.03 14.73
CA PHE A 226 -7.93 1.98 14.53
C PHE A 226 -9.21 2.31 15.30
N GLN A 227 -10.29 1.61 15.00
CA GLN A 227 -11.57 1.74 15.70
C GLN A 227 -11.57 1.03 17.06
N HIS A 228 -10.71 0.04 17.21
CA HIS A 228 -10.56 -0.80 18.40
C HIS A 228 -9.08 -1.11 18.65
N ARG A 229 -8.76 -1.58 19.85
CA ARG A 229 -7.44 -2.08 20.16
C ARG A 229 -6.99 -3.12 19.13
N ILE A 230 -5.78 -2.94 18.57
CA ILE A 230 -5.19 -3.87 17.60
C ILE A 230 -4.21 -4.84 18.25
N ALA A 231 -3.48 -4.43 19.29
CA ALA A 231 -2.54 -5.32 19.96
C ALA A 231 -3.27 -6.56 20.49
N PHE A 232 -2.79 -7.75 20.09
CA PHE A 232 -3.36 -9.07 20.46
C PHE A 232 -4.85 -9.23 20.13
N ASN A 233 -5.34 -8.55 19.08
CA ASN A 233 -6.74 -8.58 18.70
C ASN A 233 -6.91 -8.68 17.17
N CYS A 234 -8.09 -9.13 16.73
CA CYS A 234 -8.53 -9.11 15.35
C CYS A 234 -9.72 -8.15 15.23
N ILE A 235 -9.65 -7.22 14.26
CA ILE A 235 -10.67 -6.18 14.07
C ILE A 235 -11.37 -6.41 12.74
N PRO A 236 -12.58 -7.00 12.71
CA PRO A 236 -13.37 -7.18 11.47
C PRO A 236 -14.10 -5.88 11.10
N HIS A 237 -13.40 -4.76 11.15
CA HIS A 237 -13.93 -3.43 10.87
C HIS A 237 -12.81 -2.60 10.22
N ILE A 238 -12.72 -2.69 8.88
CA ILE A 238 -11.75 -1.92 8.10
C ILE A 238 -12.51 -0.90 7.26
N ASP A 239 -12.18 0.40 7.44
CA ASP A 239 -12.92 1.52 6.87
C ASP A 239 -14.31 1.63 7.57
N LYS A 240 -15.28 2.32 7.00
CA LYS A 240 -16.61 2.54 7.57
C LYS A 240 -17.61 1.47 7.11
N PHE A 241 -18.63 1.22 7.91
CA PHE A 241 -19.78 0.42 7.52
C PHE A 241 -20.63 1.15 6.48
N LEU A 242 -21.19 0.38 5.55
CA LEU A 242 -22.18 0.80 4.58
C LEU A 242 -23.59 0.43 5.06
N GLU A 243 -24.62 0.78 4.29
CA GLU A 243 -26.02 0.57 4.65
C GLU A 243 -26.42 -0.92 4.72
N ASP A 244 -25.67 -1.79 4.06
CA ASP A 244 -25.86 -3.24 4.02
C ASP A 244 -25.04 -3.99 5.08
N ASP A 245 -24.54 -3.28 6.08
CA ASP A 245 -23.66 -3.79 7.14
C ASP A 245 -22.30 -4.34 6.66
N SER A 246 -21.99 -4.24 5.37
CA SER A 246 -20.63 -4.51 4.89
C SER A 246 -19.71 -3.32 5.17
N THR A 247 -18.41 -3.57 5.27
CA THR A 247 -17.43 -2.49 5.32
C THR A 247 -17.10 -1.98 3.93
N LYS A 248 -16.69 -0.71 3.83
CA LYS A 248 -16.25 -0.15 2.57
C LYS A 248 -15.05 -0.92 1.98
N GLU A 249 -14.22 -1.53 2.82
CA GLU A 249 -13.12 -2.38 2.37
C GLU A 249 -13.62 -3.64 1.66
N GLU A 250 -14.62 -4.31 2.21
CA GLU A 250 -15.27 -5.47 1.60
C GLU A 250 -15.96 -5.11 0.29
N TRP A 251 -16.66 -3.98 0.28
CA TRP A 251 -17.28 -3.45 -0.95
C TRP A 251 -16.25 -3.21 -2.07
N LYS A 252 -15.07 -2.62 -1.74
CA LYS A 252 -14.00 -2.44 -2.73
C LYS A 252 -13.58 -3.77 -3.35
N MET A 253 -13.39 -4.80 -2.55
CA MET A 253 -13.03 -6.12 -3.06
C MET A 253 -14.06 -6.68 -4.04
N VAL A 254 -15.34 -6.46 -3.79
CA VAL A 254 -16.42 -6.90 -4.67
C VAL A 254 -16.41 -6.16 -6.01
N VAL A 255 -16.47 -4.82 -5.97
CA VAL A 255 -16.66 -4.02 -7.18
C VAL A 255 -15.39 -3.90 -8.02
N GLU A 256 -14.22 -3.79 -7.37
CA GLU A 256 -12.95 -3.70 -8.07
C GLU A 256 -12.62 -5.02 -8.77
N THR A 257 -12.87 -6.18 -8.13
CA THR A 257 -12.71 -7.50 -8.78
C THR A 257 -13.50 -7.61 -10.06
N LYS A 258 -14.77 -7.21 -10.04
CA LYS A 258 -15.62 -7.24 -11.24
C LYS A 258 -15.08 -6.37 -12.36
N LYS A 259 -14.61 -5.17 -12.03
CA LYS A 259 -14.03 -4.23 -13.01
C LYS A 259 -12.72 -4.77 -13.59
N ILE A 260 -11.80 -5.23 -12.76
CA ILE A 260 -10.49 -5.73 -13.19
C ILE A 260 -10.61 -7.02 -14.02
N MET A 261 -11.46 -7.96 -13.58
CA MET A 261 -11.67 -9.23 -14.27
C MET A 261 -12.56 -9.10 -15.52
N GLY A 262 -13.21 -7.94 -15.73
CA GLY A 262 -14.15 -7.74 -16.82
C GLY A 262 -15.40 -8.64 -16.73
N ASP A 263 -15.75 -9.14 -15.55
CA ASP A 263 -16.85 -10.07 -15.32
C ASP A 263 -17.81 -9.55 -14.25
N GLN A 264 -18.95 -9.02 -14.68
CA GLN A 264 -19.97 -8.49 -13.78
C GLN A 264 -20.76 -9.58 -13.03
N ASP A 265 -20.72 -10.81 -13.52
CA ASP A 265 -21.49 -11.94 -12.97
C ASP A 265 -20.71 -12.68 -11.87
N ILE A 266 -19.40 -12.46 -11.74
CA ILE A 266 -18.60 -13.09 -10.68
C ILE A 266 -19.14 -12.66 -9.32
N ARG A 267 -19.48 -13.64 -8.48
CA ARG A 267 -19.99 -13.39 -7.13
C ARG A 267 -18.82 -13.38 -6.15
N VAL A 268 -18.64 -12.29 -5.44
CA VAL A 268 -17.58 -12.14 -4.44
C VAL A 268 -18.21 -11.88 -3.08
N ALA A 269 -17.81 -12.66 -2.08
CA ALA A 269 -18.11 -12.42 -0.66
C ALA A 269 -16.79 -12.25 0.07
N ALA A 270 -16.59 -11.08 0.66
CA ALA A 270 -15.36 -10.74 1.37
C ALA A 270 -15.63 -10.53 2.85
N THR A 271 -14.68 -10.96 3.69
CA THR A 271 -14.63 -10.61 5.11
C THR A 271 -13.24 -10.03 5.37
N CYS A 272 -13.19 -8.74 5.70
CA CYS A 272 -11.92 -8.03 5.85
C CYS A 272 -11.57 -7.83 7.33
N VAL A 273 -10.44 -8.40 7.77
CA VAL A 273 -10.02 -8.37 9.17
C VAL A 273 -8.64 -7.75 9.30
N ARG A 274 -8.51 -6.73 10.16
CA ARG A 274 -7.21 -6.19 10.59
C ARG A 274 -6.62 -7.10 11.66
N VAL A 275 -5.35 -7.47 11.49
CA VAL A 275 -4.62 -8.34 12.41
C VAL A 275 -3.36 -7.64 12.95
N PRO A 276 -2.84 -8.05 14.12
CA PRO A 276 -1.70 -7.41 14.77
C PRO A 276 -0.37 -7.83 14.13
N VAL A 277 -0.24 -7.59 12.83
CA VAL A 277 0.94 -7.86 12.01
C VAL A 277 1.40 -6.55 11.39
N TYR A 278 2.71 -6.29 11.36
CA TYR A 278 3.23 -5.04 10.82
C TYR A 278 3.07 -4.93 9.31
N TYR A 279 3.53 -5.94 8.56
CA TYR A 279 3.64 -5.91 7.11
C TYR A 279 3.08 -7.17 6.48
N GLY A 280 2.53 -7.00 5.28
CA GLY A 280 2.08 -8.09 4.43
C GLY A 280 0.68 -8.59 4.79
N HIS A 281 -0.27 -8.38 3.88
CA HIS A 281 -1.60 -8.97 3.98
C HIS A 281 -1.56 -10.44 3.57
N SER A 282 -2.42 -11.23 4.18
CA SER A 282 -2.67 -12.62 3.79
C SER A 282 -4.14 -12.81 3.50
N GLU A 283 -4.48 -13.80 2.71
CA GLU A 283 -5.86 -14.12 2.35
C GLU A 283 -6.08 -15.63 2.31
N SER A 284 -7.26 -16.03 2.75
CA SER A 284 -7.80 -17.37 2.52
C SER A 284 -8.92 -17.27 1.50
N ILE A 285 -8.73 -17.91 0.35
CA ILE A 285 -9.64 -17.77 -0.79
C ILE A 285 -10.22 -19.14 -1.17
N ASN A 286 -11.55 -19.22 -1.25
CA ASN A 286 -12.26 -20.36 -1.79
C ASN A 286 -12.94 -19.95 -3.09
N VAL A 287 -12.80 -20.77 -4.14
CA VAL A 287 -13.35 -20.49 -5.46
C VAL A 287 -14.22 -21.65 -5.97
N GLU A 288 -15.26 -21.30 -6.71
CA GLU A 288 -16.13 -22.23 -7.42
C GLU A 288 -16.03 -21.96 -8.92
#